data_fdbeb4d5d16366403bb266ae2910362c
#
_entry.id   fdbeb4d5d16366403bb266ae2910362c
#
_cell.length_a   1.000
_cell.length_b   1.000
_cell.length_c   1.000
_cell.angle_alpha   90.00
_cell.angle_beta   90.00
_cell.angle_gamma   90.00
#
_symmetry.space_group_name_H-M   'P 1'
#
loop_
_entity.id
_entity.type
_entity.pdbx_description
1 polymer ?
#
loop_
_entity_poly.entity_id
_entity_poly.type
_entity_poly.pdbx_seq_one_letter_code
_entity_poly.pdbx_strand_id
1 'polypeptide(L)'
;VGGIVFGASTRNRFTEQTEFVETAGSFLSLLVWGIFGAVLLPVALQYTTSLRPLVYAILSVTVVRMLPVAIAMFRTGLRPDSIAIMGWFGPRGLASVVFTLMAFAAFNESGRPVDTLASTAVWTILLSVLLHGLSAVPLAKWYGASLATASSAHVELAETAETHARHAIW
;
A
#
# COMPACT_ATOMS: atom_id res chain seq x y z
N VAL A 1 -11.30 3.15 -12.55
CA VAL A 1 -12.30 3.20 -13.64
C VAL A 1 -13.29 2.04 -13.48
N GLY A 2 -12.85 0.75 -13.38
CA GLY A 2 -13.74 -0.42 -13.27
C GLY A 2 -14.75 -0.35 -12.12
N GLY A 3 -14.34 0.05 -10.91
CA GLY A 3 -15.22 0.19 -9.76
C GLY A 3 -16.30 1.27 -9.92
N ILE A 4 -15.96 2.36 -10.59
CA ILE A 4 -16.92 3.46 -10.88
C ILE A 4 -17.98 2.99 -11.87
N VAL A 5 -17.56 2.30 -12.94
CA VAL A 5 -18.47 1.73 -13.93
C VAL A 5 -19.37 0.66 -13.29
N PHE A 6 -18.81 -0.22 -12.49
CA PHE A 6 -19.58 -1.23 -11.75
C PHE A 6 -20.58 -0.58 -10.80
N GLY A 7 -20.18 0.39 -10.00
CA GLY A 7 -21.07 1.12 -9.07
C GLY A 7 -22.19 1.85 -9.80
N ALA A 8 -21.90 2.48 -10.94
CA ALA A 8 -22.91 3.16 -11.77
C ALA A 8 -23.91 2.18 -12.41
N SER A 9 -23.43 0.99 -12.83
CA SER A 9 -24.26 -0.04 -13.46
C SER A 9 -25.17 -0.79 -12.48
N THR A 10 -24.72 -0.98 -11.24
CA THR A 10 -25.39 -1.86 -10.28
C THR A 10 -26.34 -1.15 -9.32
N ARG A 11 -26.25 0.19 -9.20
CA ARG A 11 -27.20 1.06 -8.49
C ARG A 11 -27.77 0.45 -7.19
N ASN A 12 -26.89 0.08 -6.25
CA ASN A 12 -27.23 -0.53 -4.94
C ASN A 12 -27.99 -1.88 -4.94
N ARG A 13 -28.04 -2.59 -6.06
CA ARG A 13 -28.78 -3.89 -6.13
C ARG A 13 -28.03 -5.08 -5.55
N PHE A 14 -26.76 -4.93 -5.14
CA PHE A 14 -25.88 -6.04 -4.75
C PHE A 14 -25.22 -5.85 -3.37
N THR A 15 -25.88 -5.19 -2.44
CA THR A 15 -25.31 -4.92 -1.11
C THR A 15 -24.92 -6.21 -0.39
N GLU A 16 -25.77 -7.23 -0.38
CA GLU A 16 -25.47 -8.53 0.25
C GLU A 16 -24.32 -9.27 -0.44
N GLN A 17 -24.26 -9.22 -1.76
CA GLN A 17 -23.19 -9.86 -2.53
C GLN A 17 -21.85 -9.14 -2.33
N THR A 18 -21.87 -7.82 -2.15
CA THR A 18 -20.68 -7.03 -1.86
C THR A 18 -20.11 -7.39 -0.49
N GLU A 19 -20.97 -7.55 0.52
CA GLU A 19 -20.58 -7.97 1.87
C GLU A 19 -19.96 -9.38 1.89
N PHE A 20 -20.54 -10.31 1.13
CA PHE A 20 -19.95 -11.65 0.98
C PHE A 20 -18.57 -11.60 0.33
N VAL A 21 -18.40 -10.83 -0.76
CA VAL A 21 -17.11 -10.70 -1.46
C VAL A 21 -16.07 -10.04 -0.57
N GLU A 22 -16.45 -9.04 0.20
CA GLU A 22 -15.57 -8.36 1.16
C GLU A 22 -15.10 -9.31 2.27
N THR A 23 -16.04 -10.07 2.85
CA THR A 23 -15.74 -11.08 3.88
C THR A 23 -14.84 -12.19 3.33
N ALA A 24 -15.15 -12.73 2.15
CA ALA A 24 -14.33 -13.73 1.48
C ALA A 24 -12.94 -13.19 1.15
N GLY A 25 -12.84 -11.95 0.68
CA GLY A 25 -11.58 -11.27 0.41
C GLY A 25 -10.73 -11.10 1.67
N SER A 26 -11.34 -10.74 2.78
CA SER A 26 -10.68 -10.62 4.08
C SER A 26 -10.15 -11.97 4.58
N PHE A 27 -10.94 -13.03 4.45
CA PHE A 27 -10.52 -14.39 4.81
C PHE A 27 -9.34 -14.87 3.95
N LEU A 28 -9.42 -14.70 2.63
CA LEU A 28 -8.32 -15.03 1.71
C LEU A 28 -7.06 -14.21 2.03
N SER A 29 -7.24 -12.96 2.42
CA SER A 29 -6.14 -12.11 2.86
C SER A 29 -5.42 -12.70 4.07
N LEU A 30 -6.15 -13.15 5.08
CA LEU A 30 -5.57 -13.80 6.28
C LEU A 30 -4.81 -15.08 5.91
N LEU A 31 -5.35 -15.89 4.99
CA LEU A 31 -4.65 -17.10 4.51
C LEU A 31 -3.32 -16.76 3.82
N VAL A 32 -3.31 -15.76 2.94
CA VAL A 32 -2.09 -15.34 2.23
C VAL A 32 -1.04 -14.81 3.22
N TRP A 33 -1.45 -14.01 4.21
CA TRP A 33 -0.53 -13.53 5.25
C TRP A 33 -0.04 -14.65 6.15
N GLY A 34 -0.90 -15.66 6.44
CA GLY A 34 -0.50 -16.87 7.14
C GLY A 34 0.58 -17.66 6.38
N ILE A 35 0.39 -17.87 5.08
CA ILE A 35 1.38 -18.52 4.20
C ILE A 35 2.68 -17.70 4.13
N PHE A 36 2.57 -16.37 4.00
CA PHE A 36 3.73 -15.48 4.03
C PHE A 36 4.57 -15.69 5.30
N GLY A 37 3.93 -15.66 6.47
CA GLY A 37 4.61 -15.84 7.75
C GLY A 37 5.16 -17.24 7.96
N ALA A 38 4.42 -18.28 7.58
CA ALA A 38 4.79 -19.67 7.81
C ALA A 38 5.83 -20.21 6.82
N VAL A 39 5.82 -19.74 5.58
CA VAL A 39 6.65 -20.30 4.50
C VAL A 39 7.73 -19.29 4.05
N LEU A 40 7.33 -18.11 3.62
CA LEU A 40 8.27 -17.17 3.00
C LEU A 40 9.23 -16.52 4.01
N LEU A 41 8.74 -16.21 5.20
CA LEU A 41 9.57 -15.56 6.22
C LEU A 41 10.71 -16.45 6.72
N PRO A 42 10.49 -17.74 7.11
CA PRO A 42 11.58 -18.65 7.46
C PRO A 42 12.58 -18.85 6.33
N VAL A 43 12.11 -19.02 5.08
CA VAL A 43 12.97 -19.15 3.90
C VAL A 43 13.86 -17.92 3.75
N ALA A 44 13.29 -16.72 3.82
CA ALA A 44 14.07 -15.51 3.71
C ALA A 44 15.12 -15.35 4.81
N LEU A 45 14.79 -15.73 6.04
CA LEU A 45 15.73 -15.70 7.18
C LEU A 45 16.92 -16.65 6.97
N GLN A 46 16.68 -17.83 6.41
CA GLN A 46 17.75 -18.80 6.09
C GLN A 46 18.72 -18.24 5.02
N TYR A 47 18.20 -17.57 4.02
CA TYR A 47 19.01 -17.02 2.91
C TYR A 47 19.57 -15.62 3.18
N THR A 48 19.24 -15.00 4.31
CA THR A 48 19.78 -13.68 4.65
C THR A 48 21.15 -13.79 5.29
N THR A 49 22.17 -14.02 4.48
CA THR A 49 23.59 -14.10 4.89
C THR A 49 24.29 -12.76 4.90
N SER A 50 23.67 -11.69 4.39
CA SER A 50 24.24 -10.36 4.29
C SER A 50 23.21 -9.27 4.58
N LEU A 51 23.66 -8.05 4.86
CA LEU A 51 22.79 -6.88 5.06
C LEU A 51 22.21 -6.30 3.74
N ARG A 52 22.68 -6.77 2.59
CA ARG A 52 22.27 -6.24 1.27
C ARG A 52 20.75 -6.29 1.04
N PRO A 53 20.05 -7.42 1.27
CA PRO A 53 18.59 -7.49 1.11
C PRO A 53 17.85 -6.51 2.00
N LEU A 54 18.33 -6.32 3.23
CA LEU A 54 17.72 -5.41 4.20
C LEU A 54 17.92 -3.94 3.78
N VAL A 55 19.12 -3.55 3.38
CA VAL A 55 19.40 -2.20 2.88
C VAL A 55 18.58 -1.91 1.63
N TYR A 56 18.50 -2.86 0.69
CA TYR A 56 17.64 -2.72 -0.49
C TYR A 56 16.17 -2.57 -0.11
N ALA A 57 15.69 -3.36 0.82
CA ALA A 57 14.31 -3.28 1.30
C ALA A 57 13.98 -1.92 1.90
N ILE A 58 14.86 -1.37 2.75
CA ILE A 58 14.71 -0.03 3.32
C ILE A 58 14.69 1.03 2.23
N LEU A 59 15.65 1.01 1.31
CA LEU A 59 15.70 1.94 0.19
C LEU A 59 14.48 1.83 -0.71
N SER A 60 14.00 0.61 -0.97
CA SER A 60 12.82 0.35 -1.80
C SER A 60 11.52 0.89 -1.19
N VAL A 61 11.37 0.79 0.12
CA VAL A 61 10.17 1.26 0.83
C VAL A 61 10.19 2.78 1.01
N THR A 62 11.38 3.38 1.12
CA THR A 62 11.57 4.81 1.34
C THR A 62 11.86 5.56 0.04
N VAL A 63 13.12 5.59 -0.39
CA VAL A 63 13.60 6.47 -1.47
C VAL A 63 12.98 6.10 -2.82
N VAL A 64 13.06 4.83 -3.21
CA VAL A 64 12.58 4.36 -4.53
C VAL A 64 11.08 4.59 -4.70
N ARG A 65 10.35 4.60 -3.59
CA ARG A 65 8.92 4.85 -3.61
C ARG A 65 8.58 6.34 -3.52
N MET A 66 9.15 7.05 -2.54
CA MET A 66 8.78 8.44 -2.26
C MET A 66 9.25 9.39 -3.37
N LEU A 67 10.42 9.13 -3.96
CA LEU A 67 11.00 10.01 -4.98
C LEU A 67 10.13 10.15 -6.25
N PRO A 68 9.64 9.06 -6.87
CA PRO A 68 8.74 9.18 -8.02
C PRO A 68 7.44 9.91 -7.70
N VAL A 69 6.86 9.68 -6.51
CA VAL A 69 5.64 10.38 -6.08
C VAL A 69 5.92 11.87 -5.91
N ALA A 70 7.02 12.24 -5.26
CA ALA A 70 7.42 13.64 -5.10
C ALA A 70 7.65 14.32 -6.46
N ILE A 71 8.30 13.64 -7.41
CA ILE A 71 8.51 14.16 -8.77
C ILE A 71 7.19 14.32 -9.51
N ALA A 72 6.31 13.30 -9.47
CA ALA A 72 5.03 13.31 -10.18
C ALA A 72 4.08 14.39 -9.63
N MET A 73 4.12 14.63 -8.31
CA MET A 73 3.31 15.64 -7.64
C MET A 73 3.97 17.02 -7.57
N PHE A 74 5.16 17.15 -8.14
CA PHE A 74 5.85 18.43 -8.21
C PHE A 74 5.03 19.43 -9.02
N ARG A 75 4.74 20.60 -8.45
CA ARG A 75 3.95 21.69 -9.08
C ARG A 75 2.44 21.41 -9.23
N THR A 76 1.87 20.43 -8.53
CA THR A 76 0.41 20.19 -8.53
C THR A 76 -0.36 21.16 -7.63
N GLY A 77 0.32 21.99 -6.83
CA GLY A 77 -0.30 22.86 -5.83
C GLY A 77 -0.67 22.16 -4.51
N LEU A 78 -0.37 20.87 -4.40
CA LEU A 78 -0.57 20.11 -3.16
C LEU A 78 0.44 20.52 -2.10
N ARG A 79 0.05 20.40 -0.85
CA ARG A 79 0.93 20.65 0.29
C ARG A 79 2.05 19.61 0.38
N PRO A 80 3.25 19.97 0.84
CA PRO A 80 4.36 19.01 0.99
C PRO A 80 4.04 17.85 1.92
N ASP A 81 3.27 18.06 2.99
CA ASP A 81 2.81 17.02 3.89
C ASP A 81 1.82 16.06 3.21
N SER A 82 0.93 16.54 2.34
CA SER A 82 0.07 15.68 1.51
C SER A 82 0.89 14.81 0.56
N ILE A 83 1.89 15.38 -0.10
CA ILE A 83 2.80 14.64 -1.00
C ILE A 83 3.60 13.59 -0.20
N ALA A 84 4.08 13.94 0.98
CA ALA A 84 4.81 13.01 1.85
C ALA A 84 3.93 11.83 2.30
N ILE A 85 2.70 12.09 2.71
CA ILE A 85 1.72 11.07 3.07
C ILE A 85 1.39 10.16 1.88
N MET A 86 1.12 10.73 0.70
CA MET A 86 0.87 9.96 -0.52
C MET A 86 2.05 9.07 -0.91
N GLY A 87 3.27 9.60 -0.80
CA GLY A 87 4.49 8.85 -1.05
C GLY A 87 4.71 7.72 -0.03
N TRP A 88 4.43 8.00 1.24
CA TRP A 88 4.58 7.03 2.31
C TRP A 88 3.50 5.94 2.25
N PHE A 89 2.22 6.29 2.23
CA PHE A 89 1.10 5.36 2.24
C PHE A 89 0.86 4.66 0.90
N GLY A 90 1.72 3.75 0.57
CA GLY A 90 1.54 2.85 -0.53
C GLY A 90 2.03 1.46 -0.16
N PRO A 91 1.37 0.80 0.78
CA PRO A 91 1.78 -0.50 1.27
C PRO A 91 1.85 -1.51 0.13
N ARG A 92 2.82 -2.41 0.22
CA ARG A 92 2.85 -3.59 -0.64
C ARG A 92 1.76 -4.54 -0.15
N GLY A 93 0.78 -4.78 -1.01
CA GLY A 93 -0.40 -5.60 -0.70
C GLY A 93 -0.19 -7.07 -1.02
N LEU A 94 -1.28 -7.83 -0.91
CA LEU A 94 -1.40 -9.24 -1.24
C LEU A 94 -0.78 -9.62 -2.59
N ALA A 95 -0.97 -8.78 -3.60
CA ALA A 95 -0.39 -9.00 -4.93
C ALA A 95 1.13 -9.18 -4.88
N SER A 96 1.84 -8.42 -4.04
CA SER A 96 3.29 -8.55 -3.90
C SER A 96 3.68 -9.90 -3.30
N VAL A 97 2.91 -10.44 -2.37
CA VAL A 97 3.12 -11.78 -1.80
C VAL A 97 2.88 -12.85 -2.86
N VAL A 98 1.77 -12.77 -3.58
CA VAL A 98 1.42 -13.72 -4.64
C VAL A 98 2.47 -13.72 -5.76
N PHE A 99 2.89 -12.54 -6.25
CA PHE A 99 3.94 -12.46 -7.27
C PHE A 99 5.29 -12.97 -6.76
N THR A 100 5.61 -12.78 -5.49
CA THR A 100 6.83 -13.34 -4.89
C THR A 100 6.78 -14.86 -4.87
N LEU A 101 5.64 -15.46 -4.50
CA LEU A 101 5.44 -16.91 -4.54
C LEU A 101 5.54 -17.48 -5.96
N MET A 102 4.90 -16.81 -6.94
CA MET A 102 4.97 -17.21 -8.34
C MET A 102 6.42 -17.12 -8.87
N ALA A 103 7.11 -16.03 -8.58
CA ALA A 103 8.51 -15.87 -8.97
C ALA A 103 9.40 -16.93 -8.31
N PHE A 104 9.20 -17.21 -7.03
CA PHE A 104 9.93 -18.25 -6.32
C PHE A 104 9.75 -19.63 -6.97
N ALA A 105 8.51 -20.01 -7.30
CA ALA A 105 8.21 -21.26 -7.99
C ALA A 105 8.90 -21.34 -9.36
N ALA A 106 8.74 -20.30 -10.19
CA ALA A 106 9.31 -20.26 -11.53
C ALA A 106 10.85 -20.30 -11.55
N PHE A 107 11.51 -19.62 -10.60
CA PHE A 107 12.97 -19.64 -10.48
C PHE A 107 13.48 -21.00 -9.98
N ASN A 108 12.77 -21.61 -9.02
CA ASN A 108 13.11 -22.94 -8.52
C ASN A 108 13.02 -24.01 -9.62
N GLU A 109 11.96 -23.99 -10.43
CA GLU A 109 11.78 -24.89 -11.59
C GLU A 109 12.87 -24.68 -12.65
N SER A 110 13.35 -23.47 -12.84
CA SER A 110 14.42 -23.16 -13.81
C SER A 110 15.83 -23.40 -13.27
N GLY A 111 15.99 -23.88 -12.05
CA GLY A 111 17.29 -24.11 -11.41
C GLY A 111 18.10 -22.83 -11.14
N ARG A 112 17.46 -21.66 -11.13
CA ARG A 112 18.12 -20.39 -10.84
C ARG A 112 18.20 -20.13 -9.35
N PRO A 113 19.26 -19.46 -8.86
CA PRO A 113 19.37 -19.14 -7.44
C PRO A 113 18.24 -18.19 -7.02
N VAL A 114 17.43 -18.62 -6.07
CA VAL A 114 16.27 -17.86 -5.54
C VAL A 114 16.60 -17.05 -4.30
N ASP A 115 17.75 -17.29 -3.70
CA ASP A 115 18.13 -16.83 -2.35
C ASP A 115 18.05 -15.30 -2.21
N THR A 116 18.72 -14.58 -3.11
CA THR A 116 18.75 -13.11 -3.08
C THR A 116 17.40 -12.50 -3.43
N LEU A 117 16.68 -13.09 -4.41
CA LEU A 117 15.37 -12.61 -4.82
C LEU A 117 14.36 -12.80 -3.69
N ALA A 118 14.30 -14.02 -3.14
CA ALA A 118 13.37 -14.36 -2.07
C ALA A 118 13.61 -13.51 -0.82
N SER A 119 14.85 -13.44 -0.33
CA SER A 119 15.18 -12.66 0.86
C SER A 119 14.88 -11.17 0.65
N THR A 120 15.25 -10.58 -0.49
CA THR A 120 15.00 -9.17 -0.78
C THR A 120 13.50 -8.86 -0.86
N ALA A 121 12.73 -9.70 -1.56
CA ALA A 121 11.29 -9.50 -1.71
C ALA A 121 10.57 -9.63 -0.36
N VAL A 122 10.87 -10.66 0.41
CA VAL A 122 10.24 -10.91 1.71
C VAL A 122 10.58 -9.81 2.71
N TRP A 123 11.85 -9.38 2.81
CA TRP A 123 12.23 -8.26 3.67
C TRP A 123 11.53 -6.96 3.25
N THR A 124 11.39 -6.72 1.94
CA THR A 124 10.69 -5.52 1.44
C THR A 124 9.21 -5.53 1.81
N ILE A 125 8.54 -6.69 1.68
CA ILE A 125 7.13 -6.85 2.06
C ILE A 125 6.98 -6.69 3.57
N LEU A 126 7.79 -7.40 4.36
CA LEU A 126 7.73 -7.37 5.82
C LEU A 126 7.93 -5.94 6.36
N LEU A 127 9.00 -5.26 5.94
CA LEU A 127 9.27 -3.87 6.35
C LEU A 127 8.17 -2.92 5.90
N SER A 128 7.66 -3.09 4.67
CA SER A 128 6.54 -2.28 4.18
C SER A 128 5.32 -2.42 5.11
N VAL A 129 4.91 -3.64 5.42
CA VAL A 129 3.74 -3.89 6.28
C VAL A 129 3.95 -3.36 7.69
N LEU A 130 5.11 -3.64 8.30
CA LEU A 130 5.41 -3.17 9.66
C LEU A 130 5.49 -1.65 9.73
N LEU A 131 6.26 -1.02 8.84
CA LEU A 131 6.45 0.44 8.87
C LEU A 131 5.16 1.20 8.60
N HIS A 132 4.40 0.78 7.57
CA HIS A 132 3.13 1.44 7.25
C HIS A 132 2.05 1.14 8.29
N GLY A 133 1.97 -0.11 8.77
CA GLY A 133 1.01 -0.48 9.81
C GLY A 133 1.23 0.28 11.12
N LEU A 134 2.47 0.33 11.61
CA LEU A 134 2.82 1.04 12.85
C LEU A 134 2.70 2.57 12.71
N SER A 135 3.00 3.11 11.52
CA SER A 135 2.95 4.56 11.30
C SER A 135 1.56 5.06 10.88
N ALA A 136 0.62 4.20 10.51
CA ALA A 136 -0.68 4.61 9.97
C ALA A 136 -1.45 5.53 10.93
N VAL A 137 -1.66 5.09 12.16
CA VAL A 137 -2.44 5.86 13.15
C VAL A 137 -1.76 7.18 13.53
N PRO A 138 -0.46 7.22 13.92
CA PRO A 138 0.20 8.47 14.26
C PRO A 138 0.28 9.45 13.09
N LEU A 139 0.57 8.98 11.89
CA LEU A 139 0.63 9.86 10.71
C LEU A 139 -0.75 10.38 10.30
N ALA A 140 -1.80 9.55 10.38
CA ALA A 140 -3.16 10.00 10.10
C ALA A 140 -3.61 11.10 11.08
N LYS A 141 -3.31 10.94 12.38
CA LYS A 141 -3.61 11.96 13.40
C LYS A 141 -2.83 13.25 13.16
N TRP A 142 -1.55 13.14 12.89
CA TRP A 142 -0.69 14.28 12.59
C TRP A 142 -1.19 15.03 11.34
N TYR A 143 -1.51 14.32 10.29
CA TYR A 143 -2.01 14.91 9.04
C TYR A 143 -3.38 15.58 9.22
N GLY A 144 -4.28 14.94 9.95
CA GLY A 144 -5.59 15.55 10.28
C GLY A 144 -5.45 16.85 11.06
N ALA A 145 -4.55 16.90 12.04
CA ALA A 145 -4.24 18.12 12.77
C ALA A 145 -3.60 19.20 11.88
N SER A 146 -2.71 18.81 10.98
CA SER A 146 -2.08 19.71 10.01
C SER A 146 -3.11 20.31 9.04
N LEU A 147 -4.11 19.55 8.59
CA LEU A 147 -5.20 20.06 7.75
C LEU A 147 -6.11 21.02 8.50
N ALA A 148 -6.41 20.77 9.77
CA ALA A 148 -7.26 21.63 10.58
C ALA A 148 -6.69 23.06 10.77
N THR A 149 -5.37 23.21 10.67
CA THR A 149 -4.68 24.50 10.78
C THR A 149 -4.33 25.13 9.44
N ALA A 150 -4.66 24.45 8.33
CA ALA A 150 -4.29 24.90 7.00
C ALA A 150 -5.25 25.96 6.46
N SER A 151 -4.70 26.87 5.63
CA SER A 151 -5.50 27.85 4.90
C SER A 151 -6.32 27.19 3.78
N SER A 152 -7.56 27.65 3.59
CA SER A 152 -8.46 27.23 2.51
C SER A 152 -7.95 27.50 1.08
N ALA A 153 -6.78 28.10 0.94
CA ALA A 153 -6.14 28.36 -0.36
C ALA A 153 -5.53 27.11 -1.03
N HIS A 154 -5.43 25.99 -0.31
CA HIS A 154 -4.89 24.75 -0.85
C HIS A 154 -5.98 23.91 -1.54
N VAL A 155 -5.61 23.27 -2.66
CA VAL A 155 -6.53 22.48 -3.52
C VAL A 155 -7.29 21.41 -2.73
N GLU A 156 -6.65 20.76 -1.78
CA GLU A 156 -7.26 19.69 -0.95
C GLU A 156 -8.45 20.20 -0.10
N LEU A 157 -8.41 21.46 0.31
CA LEU A 157 -9.45 22.05 1.15
C LEU A 157 -10.55 22.72 0.32
N ALA A 158 -10.25 23.16 -0.90
CA ALA A 158 -11.23 23.71 -1.82
C ALA A 158 -12.27 22.64 -2.24
N GLU A 159 -11.83 21.43 -2.56
CA GLU A 159 -12.73 20.33 -2.92
C GLU A 159 -13.63 19.88 -1.75
N THR A 160 -13.11 19.85 -0.52
CA THR A 160 -13.93 19.51 0.66
C THR A 160 -14.98 20.57 0.95
N ALA A 161 -14.68 21.84 0.80
CA ALA A 161 -15.62 22.93 0.99
C ALA A 161 -16.76 22.89 -0.05
N GLU A 162 -16.45 22.59 -1.32
CA GLU A 162 -17.47 22.42 -2.37
C GLU A 162 -18.39 21.21 -2.12
N THR A 163 -17.84 20.10 -1.61
CA THR A 163 -18.61 18.89 -1.30
C THR A 163 -19.58 19.15 -0.14
N HIS A 164 -19.13 19.81 0.92
CA HIS A 164 -20.00 20.20 2.04
C HIS A 164 -21.08 21.19 1.63
N ALA A 165 -20.77 22.15 0.78
CA ALA A 165 -21.74 23.11 0.25
C ALA A 165 -22.84 22.42 -0.57
N ARG A 166 -22.49 21.42 -1.39
CA ARG A 166 -23.47 20.64 -2.17
C ARG A 166 -24.40 19.79 -1.29
N HIS A 167 -23.90 19.21 -0.20
CA HIS A 167 -24.73 18.42 0.72
C HIS A 167 -25.62 19.27 1.63
N ALA A 168 -25.32 20.54 1.81
CA ALA A 168 -26.16 21.45 2.60
C ALA A 168 -27.38 22.01 1.85
N ILE A 169 -27.47 21.76 0.54
CA ILE A 169 -28.56 22.26 -0.33
C ILE A 169 -29.66 21.20 -0.56
N TRP A 170 -29.49 19.99 -0.04
CA TRP A 170 -30.48 18.88 -0.09
C TRP A 170 -30.92 18.46 1.31
#